data_c43f69fe6b3bcbcccc170c2327cdd4a8
#
_entry.id   c43f69fe6b3bcbcccc170c2327cdd4a8
#
_cell.length_a   1.000
_cell.length_b   1.000
_cell.length_c   1.000
_cell.angle_alpha   90.00
_cell.angle_beta   90.00
_cell.angle_gamma   90.00
#
_symmetry.space_group_name_H-M   'P 1'
#
loop_
_entity.id
_entity.type
_entity.pdbx_description
1 polymer ?
#
loop_
_entity_poly.entity_id
_entity_poly.type
_entity_poly.pdbx_seq_one_letter_code
_entity_poly.pdbx_strand_id
1 'polypeptide(L)'
;MKVLMIITSHDQLGNTGRKTGFWLEELAAPYYVFKDAGVEITLASPKGGRPPLDPKSNEPEFRTDLTLRFEKDAAAEAQLDKTLRLDSVKQEDFDTVFYPGGHGPMWDLAEDKHSIKLIESFLAAGKPIGIVCHSTGALRHVKMPDGKLLVEGKEVTGFTNGEEEEVGLTKVVPFLVEDEMLKLGAVFSKKANWEVHVVSDGLLITGQNPHSSSPAAKTLMAAVKQKAKPVRLRSPQHVKATN
;
A
#
# COMPACT_ATOMS: atom_id res chain seq x y z
N MET A 1 0.30 18.27 1.20
CA MET A 1 0.55 16.83 1.44
C MET A 1 1.15 16.24 0.17
N LYS A 2 2.21 15.46 0.31
CA LYS A 2 2.89 14.76 -0.78
C LYS A 2 2.83 13.27 -0.51
N VAL A 3 2.30 12.50 -1.45
CA VAL A 3 2.18 11.05 -1.37
C VAL A 3 3.09 10.41 -2.41
N LEU A 4 3.87 9.43 -1.99
CA LEU A 4 4.58 8.51 -2.87
C LEU A 4 3.71 7.27 -3.09
N MET A 5 3.49 6.85 -4.34
CA MET A 5 2.88 5.56 -4.65
C MET A 5 3.93 4.66 -5.31
N ILE A 6 4.15 3.47 -4.73
CA ILE A 6 5.18 2.53 -5.20
C ILE A 6 4.51 1.35 -5.87
N ILE A 7 4.84 1.15 -7.14
CA ILE A 7 4.22 0.19 -8.05
C ILE A 7 5.25 -0.87 -8.42
N THR A 8 4.84 -2.12 -8.56
CA THR A 8 5.73 -3.22 -9.00
C THR A 8 6.32 -2.99 -10.39
N SER A 9 7.51 -3.52 -10.63
CA SER A 9 8.12 -3.65 -11.96
C SER A 9 8.15 -5.09 -12.46
N HIS A 10 7.51 -6.03 -11.74
CA HIS A 10 7.50 -7.45 -12.07
C HIS A 10 6.32 -7.82 -12.96
N ASP A 11 6.57 -8.57 -14.04
CA ASP A 11 5.58 -8.84 -15.09
C ASP A 11 5.31 -10.34 -15.36
N GLN A 12 5.93 -11.26 -14.61
CA GLN A 12 5.78 -12.70 -14.82
C GLN A 12 4.97 -13.34 -13.68
N LEU A 13 3.90 -14.04 -14.01
CA LEU A 13 3.10 -14.77 -13.03
C LEU A 13 3.72 -16.16 -12.75
N GLY A 14 4.76 -16.18 -11.92
CA GLY A 14 5.53 -17.38 -11.65
C GLY A 14 6.01 -18.05 -12.94
N ASN A 15 5.91 -19.37 -12.99
CA ASN A 15 6.32 -20.19 -14.14
C ASN A 15 5.14 -20.55 -15.08
N THR A 16 4.06 -19.79 -15.02
CA THR A 16 2.84 -20.10 -15.81
C THR A 16 2.92 -19.67 -17.27
N GLY A 17 3.91 -18.85 -17.64
CA GLY A 17 3.98 -18.20 -18.95
C GLY A 17 3.00 -17.02 -19.11
N ARG A 18 2.20 -16.71 -18.08
CA ARG A 18 1.24 -15.61 -18.07
C ARG A 18 1.90 -14.33 -17.53
N LYS A 19 1.36 -13.18 -17.95
CA LYS A 19 1.75 -11.87 -17.43
C LYS A 19 0.99 -11.54 -16.16
N THR A 20 1.60 -10.68 -15.33
CA THR A 20 1.03 -10.03 -14.16
C THR A 20 1.58 -8.61 -14.05
N GLY A 21 1.35 -7.95 -12.97
CA GLY A 21 1.81 -6.59 -12.69
C GLY A 21 1.04 -6.00 -11.51
N PHE A 22 0.81 -4.69 -11.54
CA PHE A 22 -0.09 -4.05 -10.60
C PHE A 22 -1.55 -4.23 -11.02
N TRP A 23 -2.46 -4.24 -10.05
CA TRP A 23 -3.90 -4.28 -10.29
C TRP A 23 -4.43 -2.86 -10.52
N LEU A 24 -5.13 -2.63 -11.64
CA LEU A 24 -5.49 -1.27 -12.08
C LEU A 24 -6.35 -0.49 -11.06
N GLU A 25 -7.37 -1.12 -10.47
CA GLU A 25 -8.22 -0.48 -9.45
C GLU A 25 -7.41 -0.07 -8.22
N GLU A 26 -6.42 -0.86 -7.84
CA GLU A 26 -5.61 -0.59 -6.65
C GLU A 26 -4.63 0.58 -6.84
N LEU A 27 -4.34 0.96 -8.08
CA LEU A 27 -3.67 2.20 -8.40
C LEU A 27 -4.68 3.34 -8.59
N ALA A 28 -5.69 3.15 -9.43
CA ALA A 28 -6.62 4.20 -9.83
C ALA A 28 -7.45 4.75 -8.65
N ALA A 29 -7.99 3.86 -7.81
CA ALA A 29 -8.85 4.28 -6.70
C ALA A 29 -8.10 5.13 -5.65
N PRO A 30 -6.94 4.71 -5.13
CA PRO A 30 -6.14 5.57 -4.25
C PRO A 30 -5.64 6.83 -4.93
N TYR A 31 -5.21 6.73 -6.20
CA TYR A 31 -4.74 7.88 -6.96
C TYR A 31 -5.78 9.01 -6.97
N TYR A 32 -7.05 8.69 -7.24
CA TYR A 32 -8.10 9.71 -7.24
C TYR A 32 -8.56 10.13 -5.85
N VAL A 33 -8.47 9.28 -4.85
CA VAL A 33 -8.64 9.70 -3.45
C VAL A 33 -7.66 10.81 -3.09
N PHE A 34 -6.40 10.68 -3.51
CA PHE A 34 -5.36 11.68 -3.27
C PHE A 34 -5.51 12.89 -4.19
N LYS A 35 -5.67 12.68 -5.50
CA LYS A 35 -5.76 13.75 -6.50
C LYS A 35 -6.94 14.70 -6.25
N ASP A 36 -8.12 14.14 -5.97
CA ASP A 36 -9.33 14.92 -5.73
C ASP A 36 -9.29 15.68 -4.39
N ALA A 37 -8.42 15.24 -3.47
CA ALA A 37 -8.12 15.95 -2.23
C ALA A 37 -7.01 17.02 -2.37
N GLY A 38 -6.51 17.27 -3.59
CA GLY A 38 -5.44 18.25 -3.83
C GLY A 38 -4.06 17.82 -3.33
N VAL A 39 -3.82 16.51 -3.21
CA VAL A 39 -2.54 15.94 -2.78
C VAL A 39 -1.61 15.83 -3.98
N GLU A 40 -0.35 16.20 -3.81
CA GLU A 40 0.71 15.99 -4.79
C GLU A 40 1.12 14.50 -4.78
N ILE A 41 1.05 13.86 -5.95
CA ILE A 41 1.32 12.43 -6.10
C ILE A 41 2.60 12.25 -6.92
N THR A 42 3.48 11.39 -6.43
CA THR A 42 4.65 10.89 -7.16
C THR A 42 4.54 9.38 -7.31
N LEU A 43 4.77 8.88 -8.51
CA LEU A 43 4.81 7.45 -8.79
C LEU A 43 6.26 6.97 -8.89
N ALA A 44 6.56 5.84 -8.26
CA ALA A 44 7.85 5.19 -8.34
C ALA A 44 7.70 3.69 -8.53
N SER A 45 8.72 3.06 -9.10
CA SER A 45 8.78 1.60 -9.24
C SER A 45 10.24 1.13 -9.18
N PRO A 46 10.53 -0.13 -8.86
CA PRO A 46 11.91 -0.62 -8.76
C PRO A 46 12.79 -0.26 -9.96
N LYS A 47 12.26 -0.40 -11.17
CA LYS A 47 13.01 -0.15 -12.41
C LYS A 47 12.82 1.25 -12.98
N GLY A 48 11.82 2.01 -12.51
CA GLY A 48 11.39 3.25 -13.16
C GLY A 48 10.69 3.00 -14.50
N GLY A 49 10.21 4.07 -15.14
CA GLY A 49 9.46 3.97 -16.39
C GLY A 49 8.06 3.39 -16.17
N ARG A 50 7.46 2.81 -17.22
CA ARG A 50 6.09 2.27 -17.12
C ARG A 50 6.07 0.93 -16.40
N PRO A 51 5.36 0.81 -15.27
CA PRO A 51 5.13 -0.46 -14.58
C PRO A 51 4.23 -1.39 -15.42
N PRO A 52 4.40 -2.71 -15.29
CA PRO A 52 3.52 -3.67 -15.96
C PRO A 52 2.14 -3.70 -15.28
N LEU A 53 1.10 -3.60 -16.10
CA LEU A 53 -0.28 -3.83 -15.69
C LEU A 53 -0.60 -5.32 -15.70
N ASP A 54 -1.27 -5.82 -14.68
CA ASP A 54 -1.87 -7.15 -14.74
C ASP A 54 -2.99 -7.13 -15.80
N PRO A 55 -2.88 -7.94 -16.89
CA PRO A 55 -3.85 -7.89 -17.98
C PRO A 55 -5.29 -8.17 -17.52
N LYS A 56 -5.44 -9.05 -16.53
CA LYS A 56 -6.76 -9.42 -16.00
C LYS A 56 -7.46 -8.23 -15.35
N SER A 57 -6.71 -7.34 -14.70
CA SER A 57 -7.29 -6.17 -14.02
C SER A 57 -7.94 -5.17 -14.97
N ASN A 58 -7.68 -5.28 -16.26
CA ASN A 58 -8.27 -4.43 -17.30
C ASN A 58 -9.37 -5.13 -18.13
N GLU A 59 -9.74 -6.36 -17.76
CA GLU A 59 -10.89 -7.03 -18.36
C GLU A 59 -12.21 -6.33 -17.97
N PRO A 60 -13.24 -6.36 -18.81
CA PRO A 60 -14.49 -5.60 -18.60
C PRO A 60 -15.13 -5.79 -17.22
N GLU A 61 -15.06 -7.00 -16.67
CA GLU A 61 -15.65 -7.38 -15.39
C GLU A 61 -14.95 -6.74 -14.17
N PHE A 62 -13.68 -6.30 -14.32
CA PHE A 62 -12.90 -5.65 -13.25
C PHE A 62 -12.81 -4.13 -13.42
N ARG A 63 -13.41 -3.58 -14.47
CA ARG A 63 -13.41 -2.13 -14.70
C ARG A 63 -14.39 -1.42 -13.77
N THR A 64 -13.93 -0.31 -13.23
CA THR A 64 -14.72 0.59 -12.40
C THR A 64 -14.73 1.98 -13.02
N ASP A 65 -15.56 2.89 -12.51
CA ASP A 65 -15.54 4.29 -12.96
C ASP A 65 -14.15 4.92 -12.75
N LEU A 66 -13.41 4.50 -11.71
CA LEU A 66 -12.08 5.03 -11.41
C LEU A 66 -11.01 4.49 -12.37
N THR A 67 -11.07 3.22 -12.74
CA THR A 67 -10.16 2.66 -13.76
C THR A 67 -10.41 3.29 -15.13
N LEU A 68 -11.67 3.47 -15.52
CA LEU A 68 -12.05 4.16 -16.76
C LEU A 68 -11.64 5.64 -16.77
N ARG A 69 -11.71 6.30 -15.60
CA ARG A 69 -11.22 7.67 -15.42
C ARG A 69 -9.71 7.73 -15.60
N PHE A 70 -8.97 6.77 -15.03
CA PHE A 70 -7.51 6.71 -15.11
C PHE A 70 -7.04 6.54 -16.56
N GLU A 71 -7.63 5.61 -17.30
CA GLU A 71 -7.32 5.37 -18.72
C GLU A 71 -7.54 6.62 -19.62
N LYS A 72 -8.49 7.48 -19.25
CA LYS A 72 -8.79 8.72 -19.99
C LYS A 72 -8.00 9.94 -19.49
N ASP A 73 -7.31 9.83 -18.37
CA ASP A 73 -6.53 10.92 -17.78
C ASP A 73 -5.11 10.93 -18.34
N ALA A 74 -4.90 11.66 -19.43
CA ALA A 74 -3.61 11.73 -20.10
C ALA A 74 -2.46 12.18 -19.17
N ALA A 75 -2.74 12.98 -18.14
CA ALA A 75 -1.73 13.40 -17.18
C ALA A 75 -1.34 12.25 -16.22
N ALA A 76 -2.33 11.47 -15.78
CA ALA A 76 -2.10 10.28 -14.94
C ALA A 76 -1.33 9.20 -15.73
N GLU A 77 -1.73 8.93 -16.97
CA GLU A 77 -1.03 8.01 -17.87
C GLU A 77 0.41 8.45 -18.15
N ALA A 78 0.64 9.73 -18.43
CA ALA A 78 1.99 10.26 -18.64
C ALA A 78 2.87 10.17 -17.38
N GLN A 79 2.26 10.28 -16.19
CA GLN A 79 2.95 10.08 -14.92
C GLN A 79 3.30 8.60 -14.70
N LEU A 80 2.38 7.69 -15.06
CA LEU A 80 2.62 6.24 -15.01
C LEU A 80 3.73 5.80 -15.98
N ASP A 81 3.81 6.40 -17.15
CA ASP A 81 4.88 6.12 -18.13
C ASP A 81 6.28 6.49 -17.64
N LYS A 82 6.38 7.36 -16.64
CA LYS A 82 7.64 7.97 -16.17
C LYS A 82 7.82 7.82 -14.66
N THR A 83 7.48 6.67 -14.10
CA THR A 83 7.72 6.45 -12.67
C THR A 83 9.20 6.64 -12.34
N LEU A 84 9.49 7.19 -11.17
CA LEU A 84 10.85 7.31 -10.68
C LEU A 84 11.43 5.93 -10.36
N ARG A 85 12.74 5.78 -10.52
CA ARG A 85 13.42 4.60 -9.99
C ARG A 85 13.41 4.64 -8.46
N LEU A 86 13.07 3.52 -7.85
CA LEU A 86 12.90 3.43 -6.40
C LEU A 86 14.19 3.77 -5.63
N ASP A 87 15.35 3.43 -6.17
CA ASP A 87 16.67 3.74 -5.57
C ASP A 87 17.02 5.24 -5.55
N SER A 88 16.30 6.07 -6.33
CA SER A 88 16.46 7.53 -6.34
C SER A 88 15.52 8.28 -5.39
N VAL A 89 14.56 7.57 -4.78
CA VAL A 89 13.52 8.18 -3.94
C VAL A 89 13.99 8.34 -2.49
N LYS A 90 13.67 9.48 -1.89
CA LYS A 90 13.98 9.78 -0.49
C LYS A 90 12.72 10.00 0.32
N GLN A 91 12.67 9.39 1.49
CA GLN A 91 11.51 9.49 2.40
C GLN A 91 11.22 10.94 2.83
N GLU A 92 12.25 11.79 2.93
CA GLU A 92 12.13 13.18 3.39
C GLU A 92 11.23 14.02 2.47
N ASP A 93 11.14 13.67 1.19
CA ASP A 93 10.39 14.42 0.18
C ASP A 93 8.87 14.21 0.27
N PHE A 94 8.41 13.24 1.08
CA PHE A 94 7.00 12.82 1.15
C PHE A 94 6.45 12.79 2.58
N ASP A 95 5.15 12.99 2.71
CA ASP A 95 4.42 12.89 3.97
C ASP A 95 3.99 11.45 4.28
N THR A 96 3.81 10.63 3.26
CA THR A 96 3.35 9.24 3.37
C THR A 96 3.67 8.46 2.09
N VAL A 97 3.55 7.13 2.17
CA VAL A 97 3.68 6.21 1.04
C VAL A 97 2.49 5.26 0.96
N PHE A 98 2.10 4.92 -0.26
CA PHE A 98 1.06 3.94 -0.55
C PHE A 98 1.57 2.88 -1.54
N TYR A 99 1.30 1.61 -1.27
CA TYR A 99 1.66 0.47 -2.11
C TYR A 99 0.40 -0.16 -2.71
N PRO A 100 0.06 0.14 -3.98
CA PRO A 100 -0.93 -0.63 -4.73
C PRO A 100 -0.50 -2.08 -4.86
N GLY A 101 -1.45 -3.01 -4.92
CA GLY A 101 -1.15 -4.42 -5.08
C GLY A 101 -1.23 -4.90 -6.53
N GLY A 102 -1.81 -6.06 -6.72
CA GLY A 102 -1.61 -6.97 -7.84
C GLY A 102 -0.60 -8.03 -7.45
N HIS A 103 -0.41 -9.08 -8.22
CA HIS A 103 0.49 -10.18 -7.85
C HIS A 103 1.98 -9.82 -7.96
N GLY A 104 2.35 -8.91 -8.89
CA GLY A 104 3.73 -8.52 -9.14
C GLY A 104 4.56 -8.19 -7.88
N PRO A 105 4.04 -7.41 -6.91
CA PRO A 105 4.74 -7.06 -5.68
C PRO A 105 5.33 -8.22 -4.89
N MET A 106 4.76 -9.42 -5.01
CA MET A 106 5.23 -10.61 -4.30
C MET A 106 6.60 -11.08 -4.77
N TRP A 107 7.01 -10.75 -6.00
CA TRP A 107 8.29 -11.15 -6.58
C TRP A 107 9.37 -10.09 -6.50
N ASP A 108 8.99 -8.79 -6.54
CA ASP A 108 9.97 -7.70 -6.48
C ASP A 108 9.91 -6.93 -5.16
N LEU A 109 8.81 -6.24 -4.87
CA LEU A 109 8.72 -5.34 -3.71
C LEU A 109 8.89 -6.06 -2.37
N ALA A 110 8.50 -7.33 -2.28
CA ALA A 110 8.67 -8.15 -1.09
C ALA A 110 10.15 -8.43 -0.75
N GLU A 111 11.05 -8.37 -1.75
CA GLU A 111 12.48 -8.69 -1.63
C GLU A 111 13.37 -7.46 -1.91
N ASP A 112 12.82 -6.37 -2.43
CA ASP A 112 13.60 -5.20 -2.83
C ASP A 112 14.12 -4.45 -1.59
N LYS A 113 15.44 -4.35 -1.48
CA LYS A 113 16.12 -3.72 -0.35
C LYS A 113 15.81 -2.22 -0.23
N HIS A 114 15.55 -1.53 -1.35
CA HIS A 114 15.21 -0.11 -1.34
C HIS A 114 13.77 0.07 -0.85
N SER A 115 12.84 -0.80 -1.27
CA SER A 115 11.47 -0.81 -0.76
C SER A 115 11.43 -1.05 0.76
N ILE A 116 12.13 -2.09 1.24
CA ILE A 116 12.22 -2.43 2.66
C ILE A 116 12.76 -1.23 3.46
N LYS A 117 13.92 -0.70 3.05
CA LYS A 117 14.56 0.44 3.73
C LYS A 117 13.69 1.70 3.70
N LEU A 118 12.93 1.90 2.62
CA LEU A 118 12.05 3.05 2.49
C LEU A 118 10.88 2.95 3.48
N ILE A 119 10.24 1.78 3.61
CA ILE A 119 9.20 1.51 4.62
C ILE A 119 9.76 1.79 6.03
N GLU A 120 10.93 1.22 6.35
CA GLU A 120 11.60 1.44 7.63
C GLU A 120 11.83 2.92 7.91
N SER A 121 12.28 3.69 6.90
CA SER A 121 12.55 5.12 7.06
C SER A 121 11.30 5.96 7.24
N PHE A 122 10.18 5.65 6.57
CA PHE A 122 8.88 6.29 6.81
C PHE A 122 8.42 6.09 8.24
N LEU A 123 8.48 4.86 8.74
CA LEU A 123 8.08 4.51 10.10
C LEU A 123 8.98 5.17 11.15
N ALA A 124 10.30 5.17 10.94
CA ALA A 124 11.26 5.82 11.80
C ALA A 124 11.03 7.34 11.88
N ALA A 125 10.63 7.98 10.77
CA ALA A 125 10.21 9.37 10.72
C ALA A 125 8.81 9.60 11.30
N GLY A 126 8.15 8.55 11.78
CA GLY A 126 6.79 8.61 12.30
C GLY A 126 5.75 8.89 11.22
N LYS A 127 6.00 8.64 9.96
CA LYS A 127 5.06 8.86 8.86
C LYS A 127 4.25 7.59 8.60
N PRO A 128 2.92 7.69 8.44
CA PRO A 128 2.10 6.51 8.19
C PRO A 128 2.33 5.96 6.79
N ILE A 129 2.09 4.65 6.64
CA ILE A 129 2.19 3.92 5.37
C ILE A 129 0.88 3.19 5.09
N GLY A 130 0.50 3.11 3.82
CA GLY A 130 -0.66 2.38 3.34
C GLY A 130 -0.25 1.28 2.37
N ILE A 131 -0.79 0.08 2.54
CA ILE A 131 -0.45 -1.09 1.72
C ILE A 131 -1.72 -1.91 1.50
N VAL A 132 -1.94 -2.42 0.30
CA VAL A 132 -3.13 -3.22 0.01
C VAL A 132 -2.81 -4.52 -0.72
N CYS A 133 -3.70 -5.51 -0.53
CA CYS A 133 -3.72 -6.75 -1.28
C CYS A 133 -2.40 -7.54 -1.14
N HIS A 134 -1.81 -8.00 -2.25
CA HIS A 134 -0.55 -8.73 -2.23
C HIS A 134 0.67 -7.88 -1.85
N SER A 135 0.58 -6.54 -1.99
CA SER A 135 1.66 -5.67 -1.53
C SER A 135 1.92 -5.75 -0.03
N THR A 136 0.97 -6.27 0.77
CA THR A 136 1.21 -6.57 2.20
C THR A 136 2.40 -7.52 2.38
N GLY A 137 2.71 -8.36 1.39
CA GLY A 137 3.91 -9.18 1.35
C GLY A 137 5.23 -8.39 1.40
N ALA A 138 5.23 -7.11 1.01
CA ALA A 138 6.42 -6.25 1.12
C ALA A 138 6.85 -5.97 2.56
N LEU A 139 5.99 -6.28 3.54
CA LEU A 139 6.31 -6.13 4.96
C LEU A 139 7.16 -7.29 5.53
N ARG A 140 7.33 -8.40 4.79
CA ARG A 140 7.90 -9.65 5.31
C ARG A 140 9.32 -9.52 5.88
N HIS A 141 10.11 -8.58 5.39
CA HIS A 141 11.49 -8.37 5.83
C HIS A 141 11.72 -7.02 6.52
N VAL A 142 10.68 -6.21 6.68
CA VAL A 142 10.77 -4.88 7.28
C VAL A 142 11.01 -5.00 8.79
N LYS A 143 11.99 -4.26 9.29
CA LYS A 143 12.39 -4.27 10.69
C LYS A 143 12.18 -2.90 11.35
N MET A 144 11.88 -2.97 12.63
CA MET A 144 11.87 -1.80 13.51
C MET A 144 13.30 -1.50 14.01
N PRO A 145 13.56 -0.30 14.56
CA PRO A 145 14.89 0.06 15.07
C PRO A 145 15.45 -0.87 16.14
N ASP A 146 14.61 -1.61 16.85
CA ASP A 146 15.00 -2.63 17.84
C ASP A 146 15.37 -3.98 17.20
N GLY A 147 15.30 -4.09 15.87
CA GLY A 147 15.62 -5.28 15.09
C GLY A 147 14.51 -6.32 14.95
N LYS A 148 13.36 -6.10 15.59
CA LYS A 148 12.17 -6.96 15.44
C LYS A 148 11.50 -6.73 14.11
N LEU A 149 10.77 -7.74 13.63
CA LEU A 149 9.94 -7.59 12.45
C LEU A 149 8.82 -6.57 12.72
N LEU A 150 8.55 -5.70 11.74
CA LEU A 150 7.48 -4.70 11.85
C LEU A 150 6.14 -5.33 12.21
N VAL A 151 5.83 -6.45 11.57
CA VAL A 151 4.51 -7.09 11.68
C VAL A 151 4.33 -7.91 12.95
N GLU A 152 5.38 -8.21 13.70
CA GLU A 152 5.30 -9.00 14.94
C GLU A 152 4.38 -8.31 15.96
N GLY A 153 3.27 -8.96 16.29
CA GLY A 153 2.24 -8.47 17.21
C GLY A 153 1.35 -7.34 16.63
N LYS A 154 1.52 -6.97 15.36
CA LYS A 154 0.69 -5.98 14.69
C LYS A 154 -0.57 -6.58 14.11
N GLU A 155 -1.69 -5.84 14.22
CA GLU A 155 -2.88 -6.16 13.46
C GLU A 155 -2.69 -5.77 11.99
N VAL A 156 -2.88 -6.72 11.09
CA VAL A 156 -2.74 -6.52 9.64
C VAL A 156 -3.81 -7.28 8.88
N THR A 157 -4.04 -6.86 7.64
CA THR A 157 -4.77 -7.61 6.64
C THR A 157 -4.02 -7.58 5.31
N GLY A 158 -4.41 -8.38 4.37
CA GLY A 158 -3.90 -8.46 3.02
C GLY A 158 -4.70 -9.46 2.22
N PHE A 159 -4.25 -9.80 1.02
CA PHE A 159 -4.94 -10.79 0.19
C PHE A 159 -5.01 -12.14 0.91
N THR A 160 -6.22 -12.68 1.03
CA THR A 160 -6.47 -13.86 1.87
C THR A 160 -6.19 -15.15 1.13
N ASN A 161 -5.99 -16.24 1.88
CA ASN A 161 -5.87 -17.58 1.29
C ASN A 161 -7.13 -17.97 0.50
N GLY A 162 -8.32 -17.57 1.00
CA GLY A 162 -9.59 -17.83 0.31
C GLY A 162 -9.69 -17.09 -1.02
N GLU A 163 -9.27 -15.84 -1.07
CA GLU A 163 -9.20 -15.05 -2.32
C GLU A 163 -8.18 -15.64 -3.29
N GLU A 164 -7.01 -16.08 -2.80
CA GLU A 164 -5.96 -16.71 -3.65
C GLU A 164 -6.41 -18.06 -4.23
N GLU A 165 -7.16 -18.85 -3.44
CA GLU A 165 -7.76 -20.09 -3.91
C GLU A 165 -8.81 -19.83 -5.00
N GLU A 166 -9.66 -18.82 -4.81
CA GLU A 166 -10.74 -18.46 -5.73
C GLU A 166 -10.19 -17.98 -7.09
N VAL A 167 -9.06 -17.24 -7.09
CA VAL A 167 -8.39 -16.86 -8.32
C VAL A 167 -7.50 -17.96 -8.90
N GLY A 168 -7.36 -19.10 -8.21
CA GLY A 168 -6.66 -20.30 -8.69
C GLY A 168 -5.13 -20.19 -8.68
N LEU A 169 -4.55 -19.34 -7.82
CA LEU A 169 -3.12 -19.05 -7.82
C LEU A 169 -2.37 -19.51 -6.56
N THR A 170 -3.03 -20.22 -5.64
CA THR A 170 -2.45 -20.75 -4.39
C THR A 170 -1.12 -21.49 -4.59
N LYS A 171 -0.98 -22.24 -5.71
CA LYS A 171 0.24 -23.01 -6.02
C LYS A 171 1.20 -22.28 -6.97
N VAL A 172 0.87 -21.05 -7.37
CA VAL A 172 1.65 -20.24 -8.32
C VAL A 172 2.45 -19.16 -7.61
N VAL A 173 1.84 -18.52 -6.61
CA VAL A 173 2.49 -17.43 -5.85
C VAL A 173 3.67 -17.96 -5.03
N PRO A 174 4.70 -17.15 -4.80
CA PRO A 174 5.91 -17.58 -4.07
C PRO A 174 5.63 -17.85 -2.59
N PHE A 175 4.60 -17.25 -2.04
CA PHE A 175 4.07 -17.46 -0.69
C PHE A 175 2.63 -16.95 -0.63
N LEU A 176 1.83 -17.44 0.32
CA LEU A 176 0.52 -16.89 0.63
C LEU A 176 0.69 -15.71 1.60
N VAL A 177 0.11 -14.56 1.29
CA VAL A 177 0.25 -13.34 2.12
C VAL A 177 -0.28 -13.58 3.54
N GLU A 178 -1.46 -14.16 3.68
CA GLU A 178 -2.06 -14.49 4.99
C GLU A 178 -1.13 -15.40 5.81
N ASP A 179 -0.67 -16.50 5.22
CA ASP A 179 0.21 -17.46 5.90
C ASP A 179 1.55 -16.84 6.29
N GLU A 180 2.14 -16.04 5.40
CA GLU A 180 3.42 -15.40 5.69
C GLU A 180 3.30 -14.37 6.83
N MET A 181 2.24 -13.56 6.84
CA MET A 181 2.03 -12.60 7.93
C MET A 181 1.80 -13.32 9.27
N LEU A 182 1.00 -14.38 9.30
CA LEU A 182 0.79 -15.20 10.50
C LEU A 182 2.10 -15.84 10.98
N LYS A 183 2.89 -16.42 10.08
CA LYS A 183 4.20 -17.02 10.37
C LYS A 183 5.18 -16.01 10.97
N LEU A 184 5.11 -14.76 10.56
CA LEU A 184 5.94 -13.66 11.06
C LEU A 184 5.43 -13.05 12.37
N GLY A 185 4.36 -13.61 12.95
CA GLY A 185 3.82 -13.20 14.24
C GLY A 185 2.82 -12.06 14.20
N ALA A 186 2.28 -11.72 13.03
CA ALA A 186 1.21 -10.75 12.92
C ALA A 186 -0.13 -11.29 13.45
N VAL A 187 -0.99 -10.40 13.90
CA VAL A 187 -2.41 -10.68 14.17
C VAL A 187 -3.17 -10.40 12.87
N PHE A 188 -3.34 -11.43 12.04
CA PHE A 188 -4.00 -11.27 10.75
C PHE A 188 -5.51 -11.31 10.93
N SER A 189 -6.21 -10.30 10.43
CA SER A 189 -7.67 -10.23 10.41
C SER A 189 -8.20 -10.14 8.99
N LYS A 190 -9.37 -10.73 8.74
CA LYS A 190 -10.00 -10.75 7.42
C LYS A 190 -11.52 -10.73 7.53
N LYS A 191 -12.16 -10.32 6.46
CA LYS A 191 -13.57 -10.54 6.16
C LYS A 191 -13.74 -11.59 5.08
N ALA A 192 -14.98 -11.86 4.69
CA ALA A 192 -15.25 -12.74 3.55
C ALA A 192 -14.54 -12.25 2.29
N ASN A 193 -14.30 -13.16 1.35
CA ASN A 193 -13.62 -12.83 0.09
C ASN A 193 -14.30 -11.63 -0.58
N TRP A 194 -13.50 -10.71 -1.08
CA TRP A 194 -13.89 -9.50 -1.79
C TRP A 194 -14.65 -8.46 -0.95
N GLU A 195 -14.92 -8.70 0.33
CA GLU A 195 -15.44 -7.66 1.21
C GLU A 195 -14.38 -6.60 1.53
N VAL A 196 -14.85 -5.37 1.72
CA VAL A 196 -13.99 -4.28 2.17
C VAL A 196 -13.51 -4.53 3.58
N HIS A 197 -12.19 -4.64 3.77
CA HIS A 197 -11.56 -4.73 5.07
C HIS A 197 -10.27 -3.92 5.11
N VAL A 198 -10.19 -3.00 6.06
CA VAL A 198 -9.03 -2.14 6.30
C VAL A 198 -8.67 -2.22 7.77
N VAL A 199 -7.40 -2.43 8.05
CA VAL A 199 -6.83 -2.45 9.40
C VAL A 199 -5.88 -1.27 9.56
N SER A 200 -5.92 -0.64 10.72
CA SER A 200 -5.01 0.46 11.09
C SER A 200 -4.40 0.16 12.45
N ASP A 201 -3.11 -0.11 12.48
CA ASP A 201 -2.33 -0.31 13.71
C ASP A 201 -1.18 0.70 13.78
N GLY A 202 -1.41 1.77 14.50
CA GLY A 202 -0.46 2.87 14.62
C GLY A 202 -0.21 3.57 13.29
N LEU A 203 0.98 3.41 12.74
CA LEU A 203 1.39 4.00 11.45
C LEU A 203 1.15 3.11 10.25
N LEU A 204 0.75 1.86 10.48
CA LEU A 204 0.53 0.89 9.45
C LEU A 204 -0.95 0.79 9.11
N ILE A 205 -1.30 1.06 7.85
CA ILE A 205 -2.65 0.88 7.31
C ILE A 205 -2.57 -0.21 6.24
N THR A 206 -3.36 -1.27 6.40
CA THR A 206 -3.43 -2.38 5.44
C THR A 206 -4.85 -2.58 4.93
N GLY A 207 -4.98 -2.97 3.66
CA GLY A 207 -6.26 -3.29 3.02
C GLY A 207 -6.23 -4.69 2.41
N GLN A 208 -7.34 -5.42 2.51
CA GLN A 208 -7.41 -6.84 2.16
C GLN A 208 -7.26 -7.10 0.65
N ASN A 209 -7.93 -6.34 -0.19
CA ASN A 209 -8.18 -6.64 -1.60
C ASN A 209 -8.43 -5.36 -2.42
N PRO A 210 -8.69 -5.45 -3.73
CA PRO A 210 -8.98 -4.27 -4.55
C PRO A 210 -10.09 -3.36 -4.02
N HIS A 211 -11.17 -3.91 -3.48
CA HIS A 211 -12.28 -3.14 -2.93
C HIS A 211 -11.90 -2.33 -1.68
N SER A 212 -10.82 -2.72 -1.01
CA SER A 212 -10.28 -2.05 0.18
C SER A 212 -9.38 -0.85 -0.16
N SER A 213 -9.01 -0.64 -1.43
CA SER A 213 -7.98 0.32 -1.85
C SER A 213 -8.38 1.77 -1.58
N SER A 214 -9.59 2.18 -1.99
CA SER A 214 -10.11 3.52 -1.72
C SER A 214 -10.30 3.78 -0.21
N PRO A 215 -10.91 2.86 0.57
CA PRO A 215 -10.96 3.00 2.04
C PRO A 215 -9.60 3.09 2.71
N ALA A 216 -8.62 2.28 2.31
CA ALA A 216 -7.26 2.32 2.85
C ALA A 216 -6.58 3.67 2.58
N ALA A 217 -6.70 4.21 1.36
CA ALA A 217 -6.16 5.52 1.01
C ALA A 217 -6.81 6.66 1.82
N LYS A 218 -8.13 6.61 2.04
CA LYS A 218 -8.85 7.57 2.89
C LYS A 218 -8.38 7.50 4.34
N THR A 219 -8.20 6.30 4.89
CA THR A 219 -7.69 6.07 6.24
C THR A 219 -6.26 6.60 6.36
N LEU A 220 -5.39 6.33 5.39
CA LEU A 220 -4.02 6.83 5.35
C LEU A 220 -3.99 8.37 5.35
N MET A 221 -4.79 9.00 4.51
CA MET A 221 -4.89 10.46 4.44
C MET A 221 -5.37 11.07 5.75
N ALA A 222 -6.32 10.44 6.44
CA ALA A 222 -6.80 10.86 7.75
C ALA A 222 -5.69 10.76 8.81
N ALA A 223 -4.90 9.69 8.80
CA ALA A 223 -3.76 9.50 9.71
C ALA A 223 -2.69 10.59 9.53
N VAL A 224 -2.35 10.94 8.29
CA VAL A 224 -1.42 12.05 8.00
C VAL A 224 -1.95 13.38 8.53
N LYS A 225 -3.24 13.69 8.30
CA LYS A 225 -3.88 14.94 8.75
C LYS A 225 -3.95 15.03 10.27
N GLN A 226 -4.16 13.93 11.00
CA GLN A 226 -4.18 13.91 12.45
C GLN A 226 -2.82 14.28 13.05
N LYS A 227 -1.73 13.76 12.47
CA LYS A 227 -0.37 14.09 12.89
C LYS A 227 0.03 15.54 12.65
N ALA A 228 -0.48 16.16 11.59
CA ALA A 228 -0.19 17.56 11.26
C ALA A 228 -0.88 18.56 12.21
N LYS A 229 -1.83 18.12 13.05
CA LYS A 229 -2.47 19.02 14.04
C LYS A 229 -1.55 19.17 15.25
N PRO A 230 -1.16 20.41 15.62
CA PRO A 230 -0.38 20.64 16.84
C PRO A 230 -1.18 20.15 18.06
N VAL A 231 -0.49 19.44 18.96
CA VAL A 231 -1.05 19.07 20.26
C VAL A 231 -1.44 20.37 20.97
N ARG A 232 -2.73 20.66 21.07
CA ARG A 232 -3.21 21.75 21.93
C ARG A 232 -2.86 21.37 23.37
N LEU A 233 -1.77 21.91 23.90
CA LEU A 233 -1.49 21.89 25.33
C LEU A 233 -2.70 22.52 26.05
N ARG A 234 -3.40 21.71 26.83
CA ARG A 234 -4.45 22.23 27.73
C ARG A 234 -3.75 23.20 28.66
N SER A 235 -4.14 24.49 28.61
CA SER A 235 -3.73 25.48 29.57
C SER A 235 -4.07 24.99 30.96
N PRO A 236 -3.17 25.14 31.97
CA PRO A 236 -3.50 24.79 33.34
C PRO A 236 -4.71 25.64 33.80
N GLN A 237 -5.77 24.96 34.22
CA GLN A 237 -6.88 25.67 34.88
C GLN A 237 -6.33 26.33 36.16
N HIS A 238 -6.39 27.64 36.19
CA HIS A 238 -6.16 28.40 37.42
C HIS A 238 -7.19 27.95 38.46
N VAL A 239 -6.75 27.16 39.43
CA VAL A 239 -7.51 26.94 40.66
C VAL A 239 -7.55 28.26 41.39
N LYS A 240 -8.69 28.96 41.39
CA LYS A 240 -8.93 30.10 42.26
C LYS A 240 -8.92 29.58 43.70
N ALA A 241 -7.91 29.97 44.44
CA ALA A 241 -7.95 29.85 45.89
C ALA A 241 -9.04 30.80 46.42
N THR A 242 -10.05 30.24 47.04
CA THR A 242 -11.02 30.97 47.86
C THR A 242 -10.44 31.06 49.26
N ASN A 243 -10.22 32.26 49.68
CA ASN A 243 -10.00 32.62 51.11
C ASN A 243 -11.30 32.44 51.89
#